data_d4a2f73592d92df332c11095b5e5c5ac
#
_entry.id   d4a2f73592d92df332c11095b5e5c5ac
#
_cell.length_a   1.000
_cell.length_b   1.000
_cell.length_c   1.000
_cell.angle_alpha   90.00
_cell.angle_beta   90.00
_cell.angle_gamma   90.00
#
_symmetry.space_group_name_H-M   'P 1'
#
loop_
_entity.id
_entity.type
_entity.pdbx_description
1 polymer ?
#
loop_
_entity_poly.entity_id
_entity_poly.type
_entity_poly.pdbx_seq_one_letter_code
_entity_poly.pdbx_strand_id
1 'polypeptide(L)'
;MSRLADLAATLRELHRPGDPVVLPNAWDPPSARRLAATGAAALATTSVGVAEALGYEDGEATPGAEMLAAVGRIAAAVEVPVTADLEAGYGFSPDELVAGLLEASAVGLNQEDTDHTTGRLSDPDAHADRLAAIKEAGRRTGVDVVLNARVDSFLRAAPDTDPEAVVDDAVARGRRYAEAGADCVYPIAARGRAAIRRLVEEIGAPVNIVTVPGGLGRSELAALGVARVSFGGGLAEAALEAAAAQVEDFLSR
;
A
#
# COMPACT_ATOMS: atom_id res chain seq x y z
N MET A 1 -25.12 9.11 2.29
CA MET A 1 -23.67 9.16 2.58
C MET A 1 -23.00 9.87 1.39
N SER A 2 -21.81 10.42 1.54
CA SER A 2 -21.09 10.99 0.39
C SER A 2 -20.53 9.86 -0.50
N ARG A 3 -20.31 10.13 -1.80
CA ARG A 3 -19.68 9.14 -2.71
C ARG A 3 -18.38 8.58 -2.13
N LEU A 4 -17.56 9.42 -1.50
CA LEU A 4 -16.30 8.97 -0.90
C LEU A 4 -16.53 8.02 0.29
N ALA A 5 -17.56 8.27 1.11
CA ALA A 5 -17.89 7.35 2.20
C ALA A 5 -18.35 5.98 1.69
N ASP A 6 -19.12 5.95 0.59
CA ASP A 6 -19.56 4.70 -0.03
C ASP A 6 -18.38 3.95 -0.66
N LEU A 7 -17.44 4.65 -1.32
CA LEU A 7 -16.22 4.06 -1.86
C LEU A 7 -15.30 3.51 -0.75
N ALA A 8 -15.17 4.22 0.39
CA ALA A 8 -14.40 3.76 1.55
C ALA A 8 -15.00 2.48 2.15
N ALA A 9 -16.33 2.45 2.30
CA ALA A 9 -17.04 1.26 2.78
C ALA A 9 -16.83 0.07 1.83
N THR A 10 -17.00 0.29 0.52
CA THR A 10 -16.72 -0.73 -0.50
C THR A 10 -15.29 -1.26 -0.41
N LEU A 11 -14.29 -0.37 -0.33
CA LEU A 11 -12.89 -0.76 -0.22
C LEU A 11 -12.64 -1.62 1.03
N ARG A 12 -13.23 -1.24 2.17
CA ARG A 12 -13.08 -1.99 3.43
C ARG A 12 -13.67 -3.39 3.32
N GLU A 13 -14.86 -3.53 2.75
CA GLU A 13 -15.56 -4.82 2.59
C GLU A 13 -14.82 -5.81 1.67
N LEU A 14 -13.94 -5.31 0.80
CA LEU A 14 -13.11 -6.14 -0.06
C LEU A 14 -11.97 -6.87 0.68
N HIS A 15 -11.58 -6.41 1.88
CA HIS A 15 -10.48 -7.00 2.65
C HIS A 15 -10.96 -8.25 3.42
N ARG A 16 -11.10 -9.38 2.71
CA ARG A 16 -11.62 -10.63 3.25
C ARG A 16 -10.52 -11.67 3.43
N PRO A 17 -10.19 -12.09 4.66
CA PRO A 17 -9.25 -13.18 4.88
C PRO A 17 -9.66 -14.45 4.11
N GLY A 18 -8.73 -15.03 3.34
CA GLY A 18 -8.98 -16.22 2.53
C GLY A 18 -9.65 -15.99 1.17
N ASP A 19 -10.13 -14.77 0.89
CA ASP A 19 -10.58 -14.33 -0.44
C ASP A 19 -9.95 -12.96 -0.77
N PRO A 20 -8.65 -12.93 -1.05
CA PRO A 20 -7.91 -11.68 -1.14
C PRO A 20 -8.39 -10.81 -2.31
N VAL A 21 -8.68 -9.54 -1.99
CA VAL A 21 -8.79 -8.52 -3.02
C VAL A 21 -7.43 -8.34 -3.70
N VAL A 22 -7.44 -8.32 -5.03
CA VAL A 22 -6.25 -8.02 -5.83
C VAL A 22 -6.30 -6.55 -6.21
N LEU A 23 -5.34 -5.78 -5.70
CA LEU A 23 -5.20 -4.34 -5.95
C LEU A 23 -3.98 -4.09 -6.84
N PRO A 24 -4.17 -3.98 -8.16
CA PRO A 24 -3.08 -3.56 -9.04
C PRO A 24 -2.69 -2.12 -8.73
N ASN A 25 -1.37 -1.86 -8.78
CA ASN A 25 -0.82 -0.55 -8.46
C ASN A 25 -0.65 0.30 -9.72
N ALA A 26 -1.37 1.42 -9.78
CA ALA A 26 -1.29 2.41 -10.86
C ALA A 26 -0.28 3.51 -10.50
N TRP A 27 0.36 4.11 -11.52
CA TRP A 27 1.32 5.19 -11.37
C TRP A 27 0.95 6.44 -12.18
N ASP A 28 -0.02 6.31 -13.10
CA ASP A 28 -0.55 7.40 -13.92
C ASP A 28 -2.00 7.11 -14.36
N PRO A 29 -2.72 8.09 -14.95
CA PRO A 29 -4.07 7.86 -15.45
C PRO A 29 -4.19 6.80 -16.56
N PRO A 30 -3.27 6.66 -17.52
CA PRO A 30 -3.29 5.56 -18.49
C PRO A 30 -3.20 4.18 -17.86
N SER A 31 -2.28 3.96 -16.91
CA SER A 31 -2.15 2.70 -16.18
C SER A 31 -3.40 2.41 -15.36
N ALA A 32 -3.95 3.40 -14.65
CA ALA A 32 -5.19 3.26 -13.88
C ALA A 32 -6.34 2.73 -14.74
N ARG A 33 -6.59 3.36 -15.90
CA ARG A 33 -7.65 2.91 -16.83
C ARG A 33 -7.43 1.47 -17.33
N ARG A 34 -6.20 1.11 -17.68
CA ARG A 34 -5.88 -0.24 -18.16
C ARG A 34 -6.04 -1.28 -17.08
N LEU A 35 -5.57 -0.97 -15.87
CA LEU A 35 -5.68 -1.88 -14.72
C LEU A 35 -7.13 -2.03 -14.26
N ALA A 36 -7.93 -0.97 -14.24
CA ALA A 36 -9.36 -1.06 -13.95
C ALA A 36 -10.13 -1.90 -15.00
N ALA A 37 -9.75 -1.79 -16.28
CA ALA A 37 -10.36 -2.57 -17.36
C ALA A 37 -10.12 -4.09 -17.27
N THR A 38 -9.20 -4.55 -16.40
CA THR A 38 -9.04 -5.98 -16.10
C THR A 38 -10.15 -6.55 -15.21
N GLY A 39 -11.04 -5.70 -14.71
CA GLY A 39 -12.08 -6.08 -13.75
C GLY A 39 -11.64 -5.96 -12.29
N ALA A 40 -10.55 -5.25 -12.01
CA ALA A 40 -10.11 -4.99 -10.64
C ALA A 40 -11.18 -4.21 -9.87
N ALA A 41 -11.56 -4.71 -8.68
CA ALA A 41 -12.62 -4.11 -7.86
C ALA A 41 -12.18 -2.81 -7.17
N ALA A 42 -10.88 -2.59 -7.05
CA ALA A 42 -10.26 -1.36 -6.55
C ALA A 42 -8.81 -1.28 -7.08
N LEU A 43 -8.20 -0.10 -7.00
CA LEU A 43 -6.80 0.12 -7.37
C LEU A 43 -6.01 0.64 -6.18
N ALA A 44 -4.71 0.33 -6.15
CA ALA A 44 -3.74 1.04 -5.33
C ALA A 44 -2.89 1.96 -6.22
N THR A 45 -2.27 3.01 -5.66
CA THR A 45 -1.15 3.67 -6.32
C THR A 45 0.17 3.02 -5.86
N THR A 46 1.28 3.44 -6.44
CA THR A 46 2.63 3.06 -6.00
C THR A 46 3.47 4.32 -5.90
N SER A 47 4.05 4.58 -4.72
CA SER A 47 4.92 5.74 -4.48
C SER A 47 6.08 5.77 -5.46
N VAL A 48 6.84 4.69 -5.57
CA VAL A 48 7.99 4.57 -6.46
C VAL A 48 7.62 4.83 -7.93
N GLY A 49 6.55 4.20 -8.45
CA GLY A 49 6.16 4.40 -9.85
C GLY A 49 5.64 5.82 -10.14
N VAL A 50 4.96 6.46 -9.18
CA VAL A 50 4.52 7.86 -9.29
C VAL A 50 5.73 8.80 -9.19
N ALA A 51 6.64 8.58 -8.24
CA ALA A 51 7.85 9.39 -8.08
C ALA A 51 8.70 9.35 -9.36
N GLU A 52 8.99 8.17 -9.89
CA GLU A 52 9.73 7.99 -11.15
C GLU A 52 9.05 8.70 -12.33
N ALA A 53 7.72 8.57 -12.47
CA ALA A 53 6.97 9.26 -13.54
C ALA A 53 7.03 10.80 -13.41
N LEU A 54 7.23 11.32 -12.20
CA LEU A 54 7.40 12.75 -11.92
C LEU A 54 8.87 13.20 -11.99
N GLY A 55 9.84 12.27 -12.08
CA GLY A 55 11.28 12.55 -12.13
C GLY A 55 11.95 12.66 -10.77
N TYR A 56 11.37 12.04 -9.74
CA TYR A 56 11.90 11.95 -8.38
C TYR A 56 12.34 10.53 -8.03
N GLU A 57 13.15 10.39 -7.02
CA GLU A 57 13.43 9.12 -6.35
C GLU A 57 12.31 8.77 -5.36
N ASP A 58 12.19 7.49 -4.99
CA ASP A 58 11.30 7.01 -3.93
C ASP A 58 11.80 7.45 -2.55
N GLY A 59 10.99 7.30 -1.50
CA GLY A 59 11.40 7.64 -0.13
C GLY A 59 11.12 9.10 0.25
N GLU A 60 9.93 9.59 -0.08
CA GLU A 60 9.45 10.96 0.19
C GLU A 60 10.24 12.08 -0.51
N ALA A 61 11.03 11.74 -1.56
CA ALA A 61 11.72 12.77 -2.35
C ALA A 61 10.75 13.60 -3.22
N THR A 62 9.60 13.06 -3.58
CA THR A 62 8.53 13.82 -4.25
C THR A 62 7.89 14.79 -3.26
N PRO A 63 7.71 16.09 -3.60
CA PRO A 63 6.92 16.98 -2.75
C PRO A 63 5.51 16.42 -2.52
N GLY A 64 5.06 16.34 -1.26
CA GLY A 64 3.78 15.69 -0.91
C GLY A 64 2.57 16.25 -1.66
N ALA A 65 2.55 17.56 -1.96
CA ALA A 65 1.49 18.17 -2.77
C ALA A 65 1.49 17.64 -4.22
N GLU A 66 2.65 17.35 -4.81
CA GLU A 66 2.74 16.77 -6.16
C GLU A 66 2.31 15.31 -6.16
N MET A 67 2.68 14.55 -5.12
CA MET A 67 2.22 13.18 -4.92
C MET A 67 0.69 13.13 -4.83
N LEU A 68 0.07 13.95 -3.98
CA LEU A 68 -1.39 14.03 -3.84
C LEU A 68 -2.06 14.46 -5.15
N ALA A 69 -1.48 15.41 -5.89
CA ALA A 69 -1.99 15.82 -7.19
C ALA A 69 -1.91 14.68 -8.23
N ALA A 70 -0.87 13.85 -8.21
CA ALA A 70 -0.77 12.66 -9.05
C ALA A 70 -1.83 11.61 -8.68
N VAL A 71 -2.00 11.34 -7.38
CA VAL A 71 -3.09 10.48 -6.87
C VAL A 71 -4.46 10.97 -7.36
N GLY A 72 -4.70 12.28 -7.30
CA GLY A 72 -5.97 12.88 -7.78
C GLY A 72 -6.21 12.63 -9.26
N ARG A 73 -5.18 12.75 -10.10
CA ARG A 73 -5.27 12.44 -11.54
C ARG A 73 -5.55 10.95 -11.79
N ILE A 74 -4.96 10.05 -10.99
CA ILE A 74 -5.19 8.61 -11.07
C ILE A 74 -6.63 8.29 -10.65
N ALA A 75 -7.08 8.80 -9.51
CA ALA A 75 -8.43 8.55 -9.00
C ALA A 75 -9.52 9.11 -9.94
N ALA A 76 -9.30 10.26 -10.55
CA ALA A 76 -10.23 10.84 -11.53
C ALA A 76 -10.34 10.03 -12.83
N ALA A 77 -9.43 9.10 -13.10
CA ALA A 77 -9.43 8.29 -14.31
C ALA A 77 -10.28 7.02 -14.22
N VAL A 78 -10.83 6.69 -13.03
CA VAL A 78 -11.54 5.43 -12.76
C VAL A 78 -12.74 5.65 -11.83
N GLU A 79 -13.67 4.70 -11.82
CA GLU A 79 -14.84 4.73 -10.94
C GLU A 79 -14.71 3.84 -9.70
N VAL A 80 -13.75 2.91 -9.72
CA VAL A 80 -13.48 2.00 -8.58
C VAL A 80 -12.77 2.74 -7.46
N PRO A 81 -12.87 2.27 -6.20
CA PRO A 81 -12.12 2.85 -5.09
C PRO A 81 -10.61 2.87 -5.36
N VAL A 82 -9.95 3.96 -4.97
CA VAL A 82 -8.49 4.11 -5.03
C VAL A 82 -7.93 4.25 -3.62
N THR A 83 -6.88 3.48 -3.31
CA THR A 83 -6.05 3.61 -2.11
C THR A 83 -4.67 4.13 -2.50
N ALA A 84 -4.20 5.17 -1.82
CA ALA A 84 -2.95 5.85 -2.15
C ALA A 84 -1.77 5.26 -1.35
N ASP A 85 -0.63 5.08 -2.00
CA ASP A 85 0.64 4.84 -1.33
C ASP A 85 1.25 6.19 -0.96
N LEU A 86 1.16 6.56 0.31
CA LEU A 86 1.59 7.87 0.84
C LEU A 86 2.77 7.73 1.81
N GLU A 87 3.55 6.66 1.68
CA GLU A 87 4.79 6.42 2.42
C GLU A 87 4.63 6.69 3.93
N ALA A 88 5.50 7.50 4.54
CA ALA A 88 5.39 7.93 5.94
C ALA A 88 4.50 9.18 6.13
N GLY A 89 3.96 9.74 5.03
CA GLY A 89 2.98 10.84 5.05
C GLY A 89 3.52 12.21 4.66
N TYR A 90 4.72 12.28 4.08
CA TYR A 90 5.31 13.51 3.49
C TYR A 90 5.35 14.70 4.45
N GLY A 91 5.51 14.45 5.74
CA GLY A 91 5.51 15.48 6.77
C GLY A 91 4.15 16.12 7.08
N PHE A 92 3.08 15.69 6.43
CA PHE A 92 1.73 16.17 6.74
C PHE A 92 1.28 15.69 8.13
N SER A 93 0.56 16.55 8.85
CA SER A 93 -0.22 16.13 10.00
C SER A 93 -1.32 15.13 9.58
N PRO A 94 -1.87 14.32 10.49
CA PRO A 94 -2.99 13.41 10.18
C PRO A 94 -4.20 14.11 9.53
N ASP A 95 -4.53 15.31 9.96
CA ASP A 95 -5.64 16.09 9.41
C ASP A 95 -5.34 16.58 7.97
N GLU A 96 -4.15 17.11 7.72
CA GLU A 96 -3.72 17.54 6.39
C GLU A 96 -3.63 16.37 5.43
N LEU A 97 -3.07 15.22 5.89
CA LEU A 97 -2.94 14.00 5.08
C LEU A 97 -4.31 13.49 4.64
N VAL A 98 -5.26 13.38 5.56
CA VAL A 98 -6.63 12.92 5.26
C VAL A 98 -7.37 13.93 4.39
N ALA A 99 -7.24 15.22 4.66
CA ALA A 99 -7.86 16.25 3.81
C ALA A 99 -7.35 16.17 2.37
N GLY A 100 -6.03 16.11 2.17
CA GLY A 100 -5.42 15.98 0.86
C GLY A 100 -5.78 14.67 0.14
N LEU A 101 -5.83 13.55 0.88
CA LEU A 101 -6.28 12.25 0.36
C LEU A 101 -7.71 12.33 -0.20
N LEU A 102 -8.64 12.91 0.56
CA LEU A 102 -10.05 13.01 0.17
C LEU A 102 -10.25 14.03 -0.95
N GLU A 103 -9.49 15.13 -0.98
CA GLU A 103 -9.47 16.08 -2.10
C GLU A 103 -8.98 15.39 -3.38
N ALA A 104 -7.98 14.51 -3.28
CA ALA A 104 -7.53 13.64 -4.36
C ALA A 104 -8.54 12.53 -4.72
N SER A 105 -9.70 12.46 -4.06
CA SER A 105 -10.73 11.43 -4.29
C SER A 105 -10.26 9.99 -4.04
N ALA A 106 -9.17 9.79 -3.30
CA ALA A 106 -8.76 8.49 -2.77
C ALA A 106 -9.42 8.25 -1.39
N VAL A 107 -9.70 7.00 -1.06
CA VAL A 107 -10.48 6.63 0.14
C VAL A 107 -9.74 5.66 1.06
N GLY A 108 -8.52 5.32 0.71
CA GLY A 108 -7.62 4.53 1.53
C GLY A 108 -6.18 4.98 1.35
N LEU A 109 -5.32 4.59 2.27
CA LEU A 109 -3.90 4.89 2.18
C LEU A 109 -3.04 3.80 2.80
N ASN A 110 -1.80 3.67 2.30
CA ASN A 110 -0.72 3.05 3.03
C ASN A 110 -0.11 4.10 3.96
N GLN A 111 0.32 3.68 5.13
CA GLN A 111 1.11 4.48 6.05
C GLN A 111 2.20 3.57 6.62
N GLU A 112 3.46 3.82 6.29
CA GLU A 112 4.59 3.01 6.69
C GLU A 112 5.27 3.53 7.96
N ASP A 113 5.97 2.62 8.65
CA ASP A 113 6.67 2.89 9.88
C ASP A 113 8.18 3.18 9.70
N THR A 114 8.61 3.47 8.47
CA THR A 114 9.96 3.99 8.20
C THR A 114 10.00 5.50 8.41
N ASP A 115 10.97 5.98 9.18
CA ASP A 115 11.38 7.39 9.20
C ASP A 115 12.41 7.61 8.08
N HIS A 116 12.02 8.28 7.00
CA HIS A 116 12.87 8.54 5.85
C HIS A 116 14.04 9.48 6.14
N THR A 117 13.98 10.26 7.23
CA THR A 117 15.09 11.16 7.62
C THR A 117 16.25 10.38 8.23
N THR A 118 15.96 9.29 8.92
CA THR A 118 16.95 8.45 9.59
C THR A 118 17.20 7.11 8.91
N GLY A 119 16.29 6.69 8.03
CA GLY A 119 16.28 5.37 7.39
C GLY A 119 15.95 4.23 8.36
N ARG A 120 15.42 4.52 9.54
CA ARG A 120 15.13 3.56 10.61
C ARG A 120 13.64 3.38 10.79
N LEU A 121 13.27 2.26 11.43
CA LEU A 121 11.89 2.09 11.90
C LEU A 121 11.58 3.10 13.00
N SER A 122 10.40 3.69 12.93
CA SER A 122 9.83 4.53 13.97
C SER A 122 9.52 3.71 15.23
N ASP A 123 9.44 4.37 16.37
CA ASP A 123 8.91 3.77 17.58
C ASP A 123 7.49 3.24 17.32
N PRO A 124 7.18 1.98 17.65
CA PRO A 124 5.90 1.37 17.30
C PRO A 124 4.71 2.02 17.98
N ASP A 125 4.88 2.56 19.20
CA ASP A 125 3.80 3.23 19.92
C ASP A 125 3.52 4.60 19.30
N ALA A 126 4.56 5.37 18.99
CA ALA A 126 4.42 6.65 18.31
C ALA A 126 3.77 6.50 16.91
N HIS A 127 4.13 5.44 16.18
CA HIS A 127 3.51 5.16 14.89
C HIS A 127 2.05 4.73 15.05
N ALA A 128 1.72 3.89 16.03
CA ALA A 128 0.34 3.51 16.35
C ALA A 128 -0.53 4.72 16.70
N ASP A 129 -0.01 5.67 17.49
CA ASP A 129 -0.69 6.94 17.81
C ASP A 129 -0.97 7.75 16.53
N ARG A 130 -0.02 7.81 15.59
CA ARG A 130 -0.22 8.45 14.30
C ARG A 130 -1.34 7.77 13.49
N LEU A 131 -1.35 6.43 13.42
CA LEU A 131 -2.39 5.66 12.74
C LEU A 131 -3.78 5.93 13.33
N ALA A 132 -3.89 5.93 14.67
CA ALA A 132 -5.12 6.26 15.36
C ALA A 132 -5.60 7.68 15.04
N ALA A 133 -4.69 8.65 14.99
CA ALA A 133 -4.99 10.04 14.65
C ALA A 133 -5.48 10.17 13.19
N ILE A 134 -4.91 9.43 12.23
CA ILE A 134 -5.38 9.37 10.83
C ILE A 134 -6.81 8.82 10.77
N LYS A 135 -7.10 7.73 11.47
CA LYS A 135 -8.45 7.14 11.53
C LYS A 135 -9.45 8.13 12.12
N GLU A 136 -9.08 8.83 13.19
CA GLU A 136 -9.94 9.84 13.80
C GLU A 136 -10.16 11.04 12.88
N ALA A 137 -9.13 11.51 12.17
CA ALA A 137 -9.26 12.56 11.17
C ALA A 137 -10.27 12.16 10.08
N GLY A 138 -10.20 10.91 9.58
CA GLY A 138 -11.19 10.40 8.61
C GLY A 138 -12.61 10.42 9.15
N ARG A 139 -12.83 9.92 10.38
CA ARG A 139 -14.15 9.94 11.00
C ARG A 139 -14.72 11.33 11.17
N ARG A 140 -13.89 12.33 11.51
CA ARG A 140 -14.33 13.74 11.61
C ARG A 140 -14.80 14.31 10.28
N THR A 141 -14.28 13.86 9.14
CA THR A 141 -14.75 14.28 7.80
C THR A 141 -16.03 13.58 7.35
N GLY A 142 -16.47 12.55 8.09
CA GLY A 142 -17.58 11.68 7.69
C GLY A 142 -17.16 10.58 6.67
N VAL A 143 -15.87 10.42 6.39
CA VAL A 143 -15.33 9.34 5.56
C VAL A 143 -14.35 8.51 6.41
N ASP A 144 -14.76 7.31 6.80
CA ASP A 144 -13.86 6.39 7.51
C ASP A 144 -12.87 5.78 6.51
N VAL A 145 -11.75 6.48 6.30
CA VAL A 145 -10.71 6.08 5.34
C VAL A 145 -10.14 4.69 5.68
N VAL A 146 -9.81 3.91 4.64
CA VAL A 146 -9.24 2.58 4.79
C VAL A 146 -7.72 2.68 4.97
N LEU A 147 -7.25 2.30 6.15
CA LEU A 147 -5.85 2.40 6.55
C LEU A 147 -5.15 1.05 6.42
N ASN A 148 -4.16 0.96 5.54
CA ASN A 148 -3.27 -0.16 5.36
C ASN A 148 -1.93 0.16 6.05
N ALA A 149 -1.76 -0.30 7.29
CA ALA A 149 -0.55 -0.04 8.05
C ALA A 149 0.62 -0.87 7.51
N ARG A 150 1.59 -0.22 6.88
CA ARG A 150 2.77 -0.87 6.36
C ARG A 150 3.82 -1.04 7.45
N VAL A 151 4.33 -2.27 7.55
CA VAL A 151 5.37 -2.69 8.51
C VAL A 151 6.64 -2.99 7.72
N ASP A 152 7.68 -2.21 7.93
CA ASP A 152 8.93 -2.27 7.17
C ASP A 152 10.01 -3.14 7.84
N SER A 153 9.66 -3.96 8.84
CA SER A 153 10.62 -4.84 9.55
C SER A 153 11.50 -5.66 8.60
N PHE A 154 10.91 -6.25 7.55
CA PHE A 154 11.66 -7.04 6.56
C PHE A 154 12.57 -6.20 5.65
N LEU A 155 12.24 -4.94 5.42
CA LEU A 155 13.06 -4.02 4.61
C LEU A 155 14.21 -3.40 5.41
N ARG A 156 14.04 -3.27 6.71
CA ARG A 156 14.99 -2.59 7.60
C ARG A 156 15.81 -3.55 8.46
N ALA A 157 15.55 -4.85 8.38
CA ALA A 157 16.35 -5.86 9.03
C ALA A 157 17.81 -5.82 8.54
N ALA A 158 18.77 -5.90 9.46
CA ALA A 158 20.16 -6.07 9.07
C ALA A 158 20.36 -7.45 8.40
N PRO A 159 21.35 -7.58 7.49
CA PRO A 159 21.54 -8.83 6.72
C PRO A 159 21.78 -10.07 7.56
N ASP A 160 22.27 -9.91 8.80
CA ASP A 160 22.58 -10.95 9.76
C ASP A 160 21.47 -11.17 10.82
N THR A 161 20.34 -10.44 10.71
CA THR A 161 19.21 -10.62 11.63
C THR A 161 18.57 -12.00 11.43
N ASP A 162 18.29 -12.67 12.54
CA ASP A 162 17.55 -13.95 12.51
C ASP A 162 16.19 -13.74 11.83
N PRO A 163 15.87 -14.50 10.76
CA PRO A 163 14.59 -14.39 10.06
C PRO A 163 13.36 -14.54 10.97
N GLU A 164 13.43 -15.37 12.00
CA GLU A 164 12.32 -15.53 12.96
C GLU A 164 12.15 -14.28 13.82
N ALA A 165 13.23 -13.63 14.24
CA ALA A 165 13.17 -12.36 14.97
C ALA A 165 12.55 -11.23 14.13
N VAL A 166 12.78 -11.22 12.80
CA VAL A 166 12.13 -10.25 11.89
C VAL A 166 10.63 -10.50 11.83
N VAL A 167 10.20 -11.78 11.77
CA VAL A 167 8.78 -12.13 11.79
C VAL A 167 8.15 -11.73 13.13
N ASP A 168 8.83 -11.98 14.26
CA ASP A 168 8.36 -11.62 15.59
C ASP A 168 8.15 -10.10 15.72
N ASP A 169 9.10 -9.28 15.26
CA ASP A 169 8.97 -7.83 15.23
C ASP A 169 7.80 -7.37 14.34
N ALA A 170 7.67 -7.95 13.14
CA ALA A 170 6.58 -7.63 12.23
C ALA A 170 5.20 -8.00 12.81
N VAL A 171 5.08 -9.12 13.53
CA VAL A 171 3.86 -9.51 14.24
C VAL A 171 3.55 -8.54 15.37
N ALA A 172 4.55 -8.19 16.20
CA ALA A 172 4.37 -7.28 17.33
C ALA A 172 3.89 -5.89 16.86
N ARG A 173 4.55 -5.32 15.85
CA ARG A 173 4.14 -4.05 15.21
C ARG A 173 2.74 -4.16 14.59
N GLY A 174 2.51 -5.22 13.80
CA GLY A 174 1.23 -5.44 13.14
C GLY A 174 0.05 -5.51 14.10
N ARG A 175 0.19 -6.20 15.23
CA ARG A 175 -0.81 -6.22 16.31
C ARG A 175 -1.08 -4.82 16.87
N ARG A 176 -0.01 -4.10 17.17
CA ARG A 176 -0.10 -2.75 17.70
C ARG A 176 -0.83 -1.80 16.75
N TYR A 177 -0.57 -1.93 15.46
CA TYR A 177 -1.21 -1.11 14.43
C TYR A 177 -2.67 -1.50 14.18
N ALA A 178 -2.99 -2.79 14.27
CA ALA A 178 -4.37 -3.27 14.23
C ALA A 178 -5.18 -2.73 15.43
N GLU A 179 -4.62 -2.76 16.65
CA GLU A 179 -5.23 -2.18 17.85
C GLU A 179 -5.43 -0.67 17.72
N ALA A 180 -4.55 0.04 17.01
CA ALA A 180 -4.68 1.46 16.68
C ALA A 180 -5.75 1.78 15.63
N GLY A 181 -6.38 0.75 15.04
CA GLY A 181 -7.50 0.87 14.10
C GLY A 181 -7.13 0.74 12.63
N ALA A 182 -5.96 0.19 12.30
CA ALA A 182 -5.65 -0.18 10.92
C ALA A 182 -6.65 -1.22 10.40
N ASP A 183 -7.18 -1.01 9.18
CA ASP A 183 -8.12 -1.91 8.53
C ASP A 183 -7.41 -3.12 7.91
N CYS A 184 -6.13 -2.96 7.61
CA CYS A 184 -5.25 -3.99 7.05
C CYS A 184 -3.82 -3.72 7.52
N VAL A 185 -3.01 -4.78 7.66
CA VAL A 185 -1.58 -4.69 7.98
C VAL A 185 -0.76 -5.20 6.81
N TYR A 186 0.28 -4.48 6.45
CA TYR A 186 1.11 -4.76 5.29
C TYR A 186 2.58 -4.98 5.67
N PRO A 187 2.97 -6.20 6.07
CA PRO A 187 4.37 -6.56 6.28
C PRO A 187 5.06 -6.69 4.91
N ILE A 188 5.49 -5.55 4.37
CA ILE A 188 6.11 -5.48 3.05
C ILE A 188 7.37 -6.35 3.01
N ALA A 189 7.66 -6.91 1.84
CA ALA A 189 8.77 -7.82 1.61
C ALA A 189 8.72 -9.16 2.38
N ALA A 190 7.68 -9.45 3.15
CA ALA A 190 7.47 -10.79 3.71
C ALA A 190 7.41 -11.84 2.60
N ARG A 191 8.17 -12.93 2.75
CA ARG A 191 8.29 -14.00 1.77
C ARG A 191 8.17 -15.37 2.44
N GLY A 192 7.77 -16.35 1.65
CA GLY A 192 7.69 -17.73 2.10
C GLY A 192 6.42 -18.06 2.89
N ARG A 193 5.95 -19.30 2.73
CA ARG A 193 4.68 -19.77 3.32
C ARG A 193 4.67 -19.71 4.84
N ALA A 194 5.79 -20.03 5.49
CA ALA A 194 5.87 -20.11 6.95
C ALA A 194 5.69 -18.71 7.57
N ALA A 195 6.47 -17.73 7.11
CA ALA A 195 6.39 -16.35 7.58
C ALA A 195 5.00 -15.74 7.32
N ILE A 196 4.47 -15.88 6.08
CA ILE A 196 3.14 -15.34 5.73
C ILE A 196 2.04 -15.98 6.60
N ARG A 197 2.11 -17.29 6.85
CA ARG A 197 1.16 -17.96 7.74
C ARG A 197 1.19 -17.38 9.15
N ARG A 198 2.38 -17.23 9.74
CA ARG A 198 2.54 -16.63 11.07
C ARG A 198 1.97 -15.21 11.12
N LEU A 199 2.29 -14.38 10.14
CA LEU A 199 1.77 -13.01 10.06
C LEU A 199 0.24 -12.99 10.01
N VAL A 200 -0.40 -13.85 9.20
CA VAL A 200 -1.86 -13.93 9.09
C VAL A 200 -2.50 -14.46 10.38
N GLU A 201 -1.93 -15.51 10.98
CA GLU A 201 -2.49 -16.13 12.19
C GLU A 201 -2.29 -15.28 13.45
N GLU A 202 -1.18 -14.52 13.52
CA GLU A 202 -0.77 -13.87 14.76
C GLU A 202 -1.06 -12.36 14.81
N ILE A 203 -1.20 -11.66 13.67
CA ILE A 203 -1.48 -10.20 13.69
C ILE A 203 -2.91 -9.89 14.18
N GLY A 204 -3.89 -10.73 13.86
CA GLY A 204 -5.27 -10.53 14.31
C GLY A 204 -6.07 -9.49 13.49
N ALA A 205 -5.59 -9.11 12.32
CA ALA A 205 -6.25 -8.20 11.36
C ALA A 205 -6.04 -8.72 9.93
N PRO A 206 -6.81 -8.24 8.92
CA PRO A 206 -6.54 -8.51 7.52
C PRO A 206 -5.09 -8.21 7.15
N VAL A 207 -4.44 -9.10 6.38
CA VAL A 207 -3.03 -8.95 5.98
C VAL A 207 -2.94 -8.74 4.48
N ASN A 208 -2.13 -7.75 4.08
CA ASN A 208 -1.73 -7.49 2.70
C ASN A 208 -0.36 -8.10 2.41
N ILE A 209 -0.24 -8.80 1.29
CA ILE A 209 1.05 -9.29 0.77
C ILE A 209 1.31 -8.68 -0.61
N VAL A 210 2.53 -8.18 -0.83
CA VAL A 210 2.97 -7.78 -2.15
C VAL A 210 3.41 -9.02 -2.94
N THR A 211 2.82 -9.20 -4.13
CA THR A 211 3.26 -10.26 -5.03
C THR A 211 4.49 -9.83 -5.83
N VAL A 212 5.32 -10.79 -6.16
CA VAL A 212 6.52 -10.62 -7.02
C VAL A 212 6.60 -11.76 -8.01
N PRO A 213 7.31 -11.59 -9.13
CA PRO A 213 7.56 -12.69 -10.07
C PRO A 213 8.13 -13.91 -9.36
N GLY A 214 7.56 -15.10 -9.62
CA GLY A 214 7.96 -16.35 -8.96
C GLY A 214 7.51 -16.53 -7.50
N GLY A 215 6.79 -15.56 -6.93
CA GLY A 215 6.19 -15.67 -5.59
C GLY A 215 4.94 -16.54 -5.56
N LEU A 216 4.28 -16.59 -4.38
CA LEU A 216 3.05 -17.37 -4.21
C LEU A 216 1.91 -16.80 -5.06
N GLY A 217 1.15 -17.69 -5.71
CA GLY A 217 -0.01 -17.33 -6.49
C GLY A 217 -1.23 -16.96 -5.62
N ARG A 218 -2.25 -16.35 -6.25
CA ARG A 218 -3.47 -15.90 -5.55
C ARG A 218 -4.12 -17.02 -4.73
N SER A 219 -4.25 -18.24 -5.30
CA SER A 219 -4.87 -19.38 -4.61
C SER A 219 -4.07 -19.82 -3.39
N GLU A 220 -2.74 -19.73 -3.45
CA GLU A 220 -1.87 -20.08 -2.35
C GLU A 220 -1.93 -19.04 -1.23
N LEU A 221 -1.96 -17.75 -1.57
CA LEU A 221 -2.16 -16.66 -0.62
C LEU A 221 -3.53 -16.71 0.03
N ALA A 222 -4.59 -17.02 -0.74
CA ALA A 222 -5.93 -17.25 -0.22
C ALA A 222 -5.96 -18.41 0.79
N ALA A 223 -5.32 -19.53 0.48
CA ALA A 223 -5.24 -20.68 1.38
C ALA A 223 -4.46 -20.40 2.68
N LEU A 224 -3.61 -19.37 2.69
CA LEU A 224 -2.93 -18.87 3.88
C LEU A 224 -3.76 -17.85 4.68
N GLY A 225 -4.94 -17.45 4.18
CA GLY A 225 -5.79 -16.46 4.85
C GLY A 225 -5.45 -15.00 4.53
N VAL A 226 -4.62 -14.73 3.52
CA VAL A 226 -4.32 -13.35 3.09
C VAL A 226 -5.61 -12.66 2.63
N ALA A 227 -5.76 -11.38 2.94
CA ALA A 227 -6.95 -10.58 2.64
C ALA A 227 -6.77 -9.57 1.51
N ARG A 228 -5.54 -9.19 1.22
CA ARG A 228 -5.18 -8.23 0.17
C ARG A 228 -3.87 -8.64 -0.50
N VAL A 229 -3.84 -8.49 -1.83
CA VAL A 229 -2.64 -8.69 -2.65
C VAL A 229 -2.39 -7.43 -3.47
N SER A 230 -1.17 -6.91 -3.43
CA SER A 230 -0.71 -5.75 -4.19
C SER A 230 0.55 -6.08 -4.98
N PHE A 231 1.00 -5.17 -5.86
CA PHE A 231 2.13 -5.38 -6.77
C PHE A 231 3.29 -4.40 -6.51
N GLY A 232 3.08 -3.38 -5.67
CA GLY A 232 4.08 -2.33 -5.46
C GLY A 232 4.48 -1.64 -6.78
N GLY A 233 5.77 -1.38 -6.96
CA GLY A 233 6.33 -0.82 -8.22
C GLY A 233 6.42 -1.80 -9.38
N GLY A 234 6.26 -3.12 -9.14
CA GLY A 234 6.56 -4.15 -10.13
C GLY A 234 5.76 -4.10 -11.43
N LEU A 235 4.53 -3.52 -11.42
CA LEU A 235 3.78 -3.35 -12.67
C LEU A 235 4.31 -2.19 -13.52
N ALA A 236 4.78 -1.11 -12.90
CA ALA A 236 5.39 0.02 -13.59
C ALA A 236 6.72 -0.42 -14.20
N GLU A 237 7.58 -1.06 -13.42
CA GLU A 237 8.85 -1.62 -13.87
C GLU A 237 8.66 -2.57 -15.06
N ALA A 238 7.79 -3.57 -14.95
CA ALA A 238 7.51 -4.52 -16.02
C ALA A 238 6.98 -3.84 -17.30
N ALA A 239 6.20 -2.77 -17.19
CA ALA A 239 5.71 -2.03 -18.35
C ALA A 239 6.84 -1.28 -19.07
N LEU A 240 7.77 -0.68 -18.34
CA LEU A 240 8.94 0.02 -18.88
C LEU A 240 9.93 -0.96 -19.51
N GLU A 241 10.22 -2.09 -18.85
CA GLU A 241 11.06 -3.15 -19.40
C GLU A 241 10.50 -3.72 -20.71
N ALA A 242 9.18 -3.98 -20.74
CA ALA A 242 8.54 -4.45 -21.96
C ALA A 242 8.64 -3.44 -23.11
N ALA A 243 8.55 -2.14 -22.84
CA ALA A 243 8.73 -1.10 -23.84
C ALA A 243 10.18 -1.03 -24.34
N ALA A 244 11.16 -1.10 -23.43
CA ALA A 244 12.58 -1.11 -23.79
C ALA A 244 12.92 -2.33 -24.64
N ALA A 245 12.48 -3.52 -24.27
CA ALA A 245 12.72 -4.76 -25.03
C ALA A 245 12.16 -4.70 -26.47
N GLN A 246 11.03 -4.02 -26.69
CA GLN A 246 10.51 -3.82 -28.06
C GLN A 246 11.43 -2.95 -28.93
N VAL A 247 12.03 -1.92 -28.34
CA VAL A 247 13.00 -1.06 -29.06
C VAL A 247 14.27 -1.82 -29.36
N GLU A 248 14.81 -2.58 -28.39
CA GLU A 248 16.01 -3.40 -28.57
C GLU A 248 15.82 -4.45 -29.65
N ASP A 249 14.68 -5.17 -29.66
CA ASP A 249 14.35 -6.13 -30.72
C ASP A 249 14.28 -5.45 -32.12
N PHE A 250 13.71 -4.25 -32.21
CA PHE A 250 13.66 -3.52 -33.47
C PHE A 250 15.04 -3.07 -33.94
N LEU A 251 15.90 -2.59 -33.06
CA LEU A 251 17.25 -2.13 -33.38
C LEU A 251 18.20 -3.26 -33.73
N SER A 252 17.90 -4.50 -33.33
CA SER A 252 18.72 -5.69 -33.58
C SER A 252 18.44 -6.37 -34.93
N ARG A 253 17.41 -5.95 -35.63
CA ARG A 253 16.99 -6.48 -36.95
C ARG A 253 17.62 -5.72 -38.11
#